data_d70b20d4c0a8eac166a0d46d443de07c
#
_entry.id   d70b20d4c0a8eac166a0d46d443de07c
#
_cell.length_a   1.000
_cell.length_b   1.000
_cell.length_c   1.000
_cell.angle_alpha   90.00
_cell.angle_beta   90.00
_cell.angle_gamma   90.00
#
_symmetry.space_group_name_H-M   'P 1'
#
loop_
_entity.id
_entity.type
_entity.pdbx_description
1 polymer ?
#
loop_
_entity_poly.entity_id
_entity_poly.type
_entity_poly.pdbx_seq_one_letter_code
_entity_poly.pdbx_strand_id
1 'polypeptide(L)'
;MRAGAVQLRHGTGEVAWSDADDAWHIPTAFGTEVARVLVDCSGGLDRRVDSPAQPPLVRAMAAQGLLRPYTLGGAAVDGAAVDMATLRATGSRQVYLAGMWLWGPGIFTSSAFMMARAVQ
;
A
#
# COMPACT_ATOMS: atom_id res chain seq x y z
N MET A 1 16.90 -28.29 -13.91
CA MET A 1 16.06 -27.08 -14.00
C MET A 1 16.71 -26.14 -14.99
N ARG A 2 16.06 -25.81 -16.11
CA ARG A 2 16.49 -24.69 -16.96
C ARG A 2 16.20 -23.42 -16.16
N ALA A 3 17.21 -22.59 -15.96
CA ALA A 3 17.02 -21.27 -15.38
C ALA A 3 16.04 -20.50 -16.27
N GLY A 4 14.82 -20.27 -15.78
CA GLY A 4 13.85 -19.43 -16.46
C GLY A 4 14.38 -18.01 -16.48
N ALA A 5 14.39 -17.37 -17.63
CA ALA A 5 14.78 -15.97 -17.73
C ALA A 5 13.70 -15.12 -17.05
N VAL A 6 14.09 -14.35 -16.03
CA VAL A 6 13.23 -13.29 -15.46
C VAL A 6 13.35 -12.08 -16.36
N GLN A 7 12.20 -11.55 -16.80
CA GLN A 7 12.15 -10.33 -17.58
C GLN A 7 11.41 -9.25 -16.78
N LEU A 8 12.05 -8.09 -16.64
CA LEU A 8 11.40 -6.91 -16.08
C LEU A 8 10.70 -6.14 -17.19
N ARG A 9 9.41 -5.84 -16.98
CA ARG A 9 8.59 -5.05 -17.90
C ARG A 9 7.95 -3.88 -17.15
N HIS A 10 7.84 -2.77 -17.82
CA HIS A 10 7.08 -1.62 -17.31
C HIS A 10 5.66 -1.70 -17.87
N GLY A 11 4.67 -1.80 -16.97
CA GLY A 11 3.25 -1.75 -17.33
C GLY A 11 2.83 -0.33 -17.72
N THR A 12 1.97 -0.20 -18.73
CA THR A 12 1.53 1.10 -19.26
C THR A 12 0.01 1.31 -19.16
N GLY A 13 -0.72 0.34 -18.63
CA GLY A 13 -2.17 0.40 -18.54
C GLY A 13 -2.76 -0.58 -17.55
N GLU A 14 -4.08 -0.66 -17.56
CA GLU A 14 -4.83 -1.56 -16.70
C GLU A 14 -4.66 -3.02 -17.15
N VAL A 15 -4.39 -3.90 -16.19
CA VAL A 15 -4.32 -5.35 -16.40
C VAL A 15 -5.74 -5.90 -16.40
N ALA A 16 -6.13 -6.64 -17.44
CA ALA A 16 -7.47 -7.19 -17.59
C ALA A 16 -7.45 -8.70 -17.87
N TRP A 17 -8.44 -9.40 -17.34
CA TRP A 17 -8.70 -10.78 -17.70
C TRP A 17 -9.53 -10.84 -19.01
N SER A 18 -9.18 -11.75 -19.90
CA SER A 18 -9.93 -12.05 -21.12
C SER A 18 -10.52 -13.45 -21.03
N ASP A 19 -11.84 -13.54 -20.98
CA ASP A 19 -12.54 -14.85 -20.99
C ASP A 19 -12.37 -15.54 -22.34
N ALA A 20 -12.19 -14.81 -23.43
CA ALA A 20 -12.01 -15.37 -24.76
C ALA A 20 -10.66 -16.09 -24.92
N ASP A 21 -9.62 -15.58 -24.26
CA ASP A 21 -8.26 -16.12 -24.35
C ASP A 21 -7.88 -16.96 -23.14
N ASP A 22 -8.75 -17.02 -22.12
CA ASP A 22 -8.48 -17.65 -20.82
C ASP A 22 -7.13 -17.17 -20.24
N ALA A 23 -6.92 -15.85 -20.26
CA ALA A 23 -5.61 -15.27 -19.91
C ALA A 23 -5.72 -13.80 -19.46
N TRP A 24 -4.71 -13.36 -18.72
CA TRP A 24 -4.48 -11.97 -18.38
C TRP A 24 -3.79 -11.23 -19.52
N HIS A 25 -4.31 -10.06 -19.87
CA HIS A 25 -3.70 -9.14 -20.80
C HIS A 25 -3.03 -8.00 -20.04
N ILE A 26 -1.72 -7.87 -20.21
CA ILE A 26 -0.86 -6.96 -19.46
C ILE A 26 -0.26 -5.96 -20.45
N PRO A 27 -0.79 -4.73 -20.53
CA PRO A 27 -0.20 -3.71 -21.40
C PRO A 27 1.19 -3.31 -20.91
N THR A 28 2.16 -3.32 -21.81
CA THR A 28 3.55 -2.91 -21.51
C THR A 28 4.04 -1.92 -22.56
N ALA A 29 5.17 -1.27 -22.30
CA ALA A 29 5.81 -0.38 -23.27
C ALA A 29 6.22 -1.08 -24.60
N PHE A 30 6.23 -2.42 -24.62
CA PHE A 30 6.61 -3.22 -25.79
C PHE A 30 5.45 -3.94 -26.45
N GLY A 31 4.21 -3.68 -26.01
CA GLY A 31 2.98 -4.35 -26.46
C GLY A 31 2.25 -5.03 -25.32
N THR A 32 1.23 -5.81 -25.64
CA THR A 32 0.45 -6.56 -24.66
C THR A 32 1.10 -7.93 -24.43
N GLU A 33 1.51 -8.20 -23.18
CA GLU A 33 1.92 -9.52 -22.76
C GLU A 33 0.68 -10.32 -22.32
N VAL A 34 0.72 -11.63 -22.54
CA VAL A 34 -0.37 -12.54 -22.19
C VAL A 34 0.12 -13.58 -21.21
N ALA A 35 -0.57 -13.73 -20.08
CA ALA A 35 -0.19 -14.66 -19.02
C ALA A 35 -1.40 -15.43 -18.48
N ARG A 36 -1.25 -16.74 -18.27
CA ARG A 36 -2.29 -17.58 -17.64
C ARG A 36 -2.36 -17.40 -16.12
N VAL A 37 -1.29 -16.98 -15.51
CA VAL A 37 -1.20 -16.77 -14.06
C VAL A 37 -0.63 -15.38 -13.82
N LEU A 38 -1.36 -14.58 -13.05
CA LEU A 38 -0.92 -13.28 -12.55
C LEU A 38 -0.78 -13.37 -11.03
N VAL A 39 0.38 -12.96 -10.53
CA VAL A 39 0.61 -12.82 -9.09
C VAL A 39 0.76 -11.34 -8.77
N ASP A 40 -0.26 -10.79 -8.12
CA ASP A 40 -0.22 -9.39 -7.68
C ASP A 40 0.59 -9.27 -6.39
N CYS A 41 1.75 -8.64 -6.49
CA CYS A 41 2.62 -8.30 -5.38
C CYS A 41 2.68 -6.79 -5.11
N SER A 42 1.80 -6.01 -5.71
CA SER A 42 1.74 -4.55 -5.54
C SER A 42 1.31 -4.13 -4.13
N GLY A 43 0.80 -5.08 -3.36
CA GLY A 43 0.29 -4.85 -2.02
C GLY A 43 -1.15 -4.33 -1.98
N GLY A 44 -1.77 -4.07 -3.12
CA GLY A 44 -3.20 -3.88 -3.42
C GLY A 44 -4.12 -3.15 -2.45
N LEU A 45 -3.62 -2.69 -1.32
CA LEU A 45 -4.38 -1.94 -0.35
C LEU A 45 -4.04 -0.46 -0.48
N ASP A 46 -5.05 0.32 -0.77
CA ASP A 46 -4.95 1.77 -0.63
C ASP A 46 -4.66 2.10 0.84
N ARG A 47 -3.47 2.62 1.10
CA ARG A 47 -2.98 2.93 2.46
C ARG A 47 -3.14 4.39 2.80
N ARG A 48 -3.68 5.18 1.92
CA ARG A 48 -3.96 6.59 2.19
C ARG A 48 -5.16 6.73 3.12
N VAL A 49 -4.97 7.34 4.26
CA VAL A 49 -6.05 7.50 5.26
C VAL A 49 -7.19 8.38 4.77
N ASP A 50 -6.93 9.24 3.79
CA ASP A 50 -7.90 10.16 3.19
C ASP A 50 -8.61 9.58 1.95
N SER A 51 -8.32 8.33 1.58
CA SER A 51 -8.94 7.70 0.43
C SER A 51 -10.42 7.37 0.68
N PRO A 52 -11.27 7.57 -0.33
CA PRO A 52 -12.69 7.18 -0.26
C PRO A 52 -12.89 5.66 -0.17
N ALA A 53 -11.90 4.86 -0.58
CA ALA A 53 -11.94 3.41 -0.51
C ALA A 53 -11.71 2.85 0.91
N GLN A 54 -11.34 3.70 1.87
CA GLN A 54 -11.13 3.27 3.25
C GLN A 54 -12.42 2.83 3.95
N PRO A 55 -12.32 1.89 4.92
CA PRO A 55 -13.46 1.50 5.76
C PRO A 55 -14.12 2.71 6.42
N PRO A 56 -15.45 2.65 6.70
CA PRO A 56 -16.20 3.77 7.27
C PRO A 56 -15.58 4.36 8.55
N LEU A 57 -15.04 3.51 9.42
CA LEU A 57 -14.36 3.96 10.66
C LEU A 57 -13.15 4.84 10.33
N VAL A 58 -12.29 4.40 9.42
CA VAL A 58 -11.08 5.14 9.03
C VAL A 58 -11.44 6.49 8.42
N ARG A 59 -12.44 6.50 7.52
CA ARG A 59 -12.95 7.74 6.93
C ARG A 59 -13.51 8.70 7.96
N ALA A 60 -14.28 8.20 8.94
CA ALA A 60 -14.82 9.01 10.03
C ALA A 60 -13.71 9.61 10.91
N MET A 61 -12.68 8.83 11.23
CA MET A 61 -11.51 9.31 11.98
C MET A 61 -10.71 10.34 11.20
N ALA A 62 -10.54 10.16 9.90
CA ALA A 62 -9.87 11.11 9.03
C ALA A 62 -10.67 12.43 8.94
N ALA A 63 -11.99 12.34 8.73
CA ALA A 63 -12.87 13.52 8.69
C ALA A 63 -12.88 14.32 10.00
N GLN A 64 -12.69 13.67 11.14
CA GLN A 64 -12.55 14.32 12.44
C GLN A 64 -11.12 14.81 12.73
N GLY A 65 -10.18 14.62 11.81
CA GLY A 65 -8.79 15.00 11.97
C GLY A 65 -7.98 14.15 12.97
N LEU A 66 -8.56 13.03 13.46
CA LEU A 66 -7.88 12.08 14.35
C LEU A 66 -6.79 11.29 13.62
N LEU A 67 -7.03 10.99 12.34
CA LEU A 67 -6.03 10.47 11.43
C LEU A 67 -5.71 11.52 10.37
N ARG A 68 -4.43 11.73 10.12
CA ARG A 68 -3.94 12.62 9.07
C ARG A 68 -3.09 11.82 8.10
N PRO A 69 -3.14 12.12 6.78
CA PRO A 69 -2.25 11.46 5.84
C PRO A 69 -0.80 11.79 6.18
N TYR A 70 0.08 10.83 5.98
CA TYR A 70 1.50 11.10 6.02
C TYR A 70 1.89 11.92 4.78
N THR A 71 2.75 12.90 4.95
CA THR A 71 3.21 13.76 3.86
C THR A 71 4.72 13.68 3.70
N LEU A 72 5.17 13.58 2.45
CA LEU A 72 6.57 13.64 2.08
C LEU A 72 6.75 14.73 1.02
N GLY A 73 7.60 15.71 1.29
CA GLY A 73 7.79 16.85 0.39
C GLY A 73 6.51 17.67 0.12
N GLY A 74 5.56 17.69 1.07
CA GLY A 74 4.27 18.35 0.94
C GLY A 74 3.18 17.57 0.21
N ALA A 75 3.50 16.41 -0.38
CA ALA A 75 2.52 15.51 -0.99
C ALA A 75 2.06 14.44 -0.01
N ALA A 76 0.75 14.15 -0.01
CA ALA A 76 0.21 13.02 0.74
C ALA A 76 0.66 11.70 0.09
N VAL A 77 1.21 10.82 0.90
CA VAL A 77 1.65 9.48 0.49
C VAL A 77 0.98 8.42 1.36
N ASP A 78 1.28 7.16 1.09
CA ASP A 78 0.74 6.05 1.85
C ASP A 78 1.05 6.13 3.35
N GLY A 79 0.11 5.68 4.16
CA GLY A 79 0.21 5.66 5.61
C GLY A 79 -0.39 6.87 6.31
N ALA A 80 -0.29 6.86 7.62
CA ALA A 80 -0.77 7.91 8.49
C ALA A 80 0.38 8.67 9.14
N ALA A 81 0.15 9.94 9.43
CA ALA A 81 1.09 10.75 10.19
C ALA A 81 1.09 10.30 11.66
N VAL A 82 2.22 9.77 12.12
CA VAL A 82 2.42 9.26 13.48
C VAL A 82 3.70 9.81 14.10
N ASP A 83 3.71 9.90 15.41
CA ASP A 83 4.93 10.00 16.19
C ASP A 83 5.57 8.61 16.27
N MET A 84 6.71 8.42 15.64
CA MET A 84 7.37 7.12 15.54
C MET A 84 7.93 6.62 16.87
N ALA A 85 8.13 7.48 17.85
CA ALA A 85 8.57 7.05 19.18
C ALA A 85 7.44 6.42 20.01
N THR A 86 6.21 6.86 19.78
CA THR A 86 5.03 6.43 20.55
C THR A 86 4.03 5.65 19.72
N LEU A 87 4.17 5.62 18.40
CA LEU A 87 3.19 5.10 17.42
C LEU A 87 1.82 5.80 17.50
N ARG A 88 1.76 6.96 18.09
CA ARG A 88 0.53 7.74 18.27
C ARG A 88 0.25 8.59 17.02
N ALA A 89 -1.00 8.58 16.56
CA ALA A 89 -1.44 9.45 15.48
C ALA A 89 -1.26 10.93 15.85
N THR A 90 -0.69 11.73 14.95
CA THR A 90 -0.42 13.15 15.23
C THR A 90 -1.70 13.98 15.40
N GLY A 91 -2.84 13.50 14.93
CA GLY A 91 -4.14 14.14 15.08
C GLY A 91 -4.87 13.81 16.38
N SER A 92 -4.34 12.89 17.22
CA SER A 92 -5.03 12.41 18.41
C SER A 92 -4.08 12.13 19.56
N ARG A 93 -4.58 12.26 20.79
CA ARG A 93 -3.86 11.81 22.00
C ARG A 93 -4.14 10.37 22.40
N GLN A 94 -5.15 9.73 21.80
CA GLN A 94 -5.69 8.44 22.22
C GLN A 94 -5.62 7.36 21.11
N VAL A 95 -5.29 7.74 19.88
CA VAL A 95 -5.22 6.81 18.76
C VAL A 95 -3.76 6.41 18.52
N TYR A 96 -3.52 5.11 18.59
CA TYR A 96 -2.24 4.50 18.29
C TYR A 96 -2.39 3.62 17.06
N LEU A 97 -1.39 3.62 16.19
CA LEU A 97 -1.42 2.91 14.92
C LEU A 97 -0.35 1.83 14.88
N ALA A 98 -0.65 0.75 14.17
CA ALA A 98 0.28 -0.35 13.96
C ALA A 98 0.11 -0.92 12.54
N GLY A 99 1.10 -1.69 12.11
CA GLY A 99 1.05 -2.41 10.85
C GLY A 99 1.09 -1.49 9.63
N MET A 100 0.18 -1.69 8.72
CA MET A 100 0.21 -1.06 7.39
C MET A 100 0.06 0.46 7.40
N TRP A 101 -0.56 1.02 8.44
CA TRP A 101 -0.70 2.48 8.59
C TRP A 101 0.62 3.19 8.85
N LEU A 102 1.66 2.46 9.24
CA LEU A 102 3.01 2.98 9.46
C LEU A 102 3.88 2.94 8.19
N TRP A 103 3.31 2.56 7.05
CA TRP A 103 4.08 2.35 5.82
C TRP A 103 4.84 3.60 5.36
N GLY A 104 4.23 4.74 5.41
CA GLY A 104 4.87 6.01 5.03
C GLY A 104 6.03 6.40 5.94
N PRO A 105 5.79 6.61 7.26
CA PRO A 105 6.82 7.05 8.19
C PRO A 105 7.79 5.93 8.60
N GLY A 106 7.41 4.67 8.47
CA GLY A 106 8.19 3.54 8.97
C GLY A 106 8.02 2.28 8.12
N ILE A 107 8.49 2.33 6.87
CA ILE A 107 8.31 1.25 5.88
C ILE A 107 8.77 -0.14 6.39
N PHE A 108 9.69 -0.18 7.33
CA PHE A 108 10.21 -1.43 7.90
C PHE A 108 9.50 -1.90 9.17
N THR A 109 8.52 -1.14 9.68
CA THR A 109 7.79 -1.49 10.91
C THR A 109 6.56 -2.34 10.67
N SER A 110 6.33 -2.78 9.44
CA SER A 110 5.14 -3.54 9.05
C SER A 110 5.17 -5.01 9.50
N SER A 111 6.32 -5.56 9.90
CA SER A 111 6.40 -6.91 10.43
C SER A 111 6.15 -6.92 11.94
N ALA A 112 5.51 -7.98 12.45
CA ALA A 112 5.25 -8.16 13.88
C ALA A 112 6.54 -8.08 14.73
N PHE A 113 7.66 -8.56 14.19
CA PHE A 113 8.97 -8.51 14.85
C PHE A 113 9.49 -7.08 14.99
N MET A 114 9.34 -6.26 13.95
CA MET A 114 9.77 -4.86 13.99
C MET A 114 8.87 -4.02 14.88
N MET A 115 7.56 -4.30 14.90
CA MET A 115 6.62 -3.65 15.82
C MET A 115 6.94 -3.98 17.28
N ALA A 116 7.29 -5.24 17.60
CA ALA A 116 7.66 -5.62 18.95
C ALA A 116 8.92 -4.89 19.45
N ARG A 117 9.84 -4.50 18.59
CA ARG A 117 11.02 -3.69 18.95
C ARG A 117 10.72 -2.21 19.13
N ALA A 118 9.72 -1.69 18.44
CA ALA A 118 9.34 -0.27 18.52
C ALA A 118 8.58 0.07 19.82
N VAL A 119 8.06 -0.94 20.51
CA VAL A 119 7.26 -0.79 21.76
C VAL A 119 8.10 -1.00 23.03
N GLN A 120 9.35 -1.40 22.92
CA GLN A 120 10.31 -1.49 24.05
C GLN A 120 11.04 -0.17 24.26
#